data_8f8ac00bff660cbe2d0bd82897f04707
#
_entry.id   8f8ac00bff660cbe2d0bd82897f04707
#
_cell.length_a   1.000
_cell.length_b   1.000
_cell.length_c   1.000
_cell.angle_alpha   90.00
_cell.angle_beta   90.00
_cell.angle_gamma   90.00
#
_symmetry.space_group_name_H-M   'P 1'
#
loop_
_entity.id
_entity.type
_entity.pdbx_description
1 polymer ?
#
loop_
_entity_poly.entity_id
_entity_poly.type
_entity_poly.pdbx_seq_one_letter_code
_entity_poly.pdbx_strand_id
1 'polypeptide(L)'
;MSFNTFGKLFRFTTWGESHGPAIGCVVDGCPPNITISEKDVQVELNKRRPGQSKFVTQRKEKDQVQILSGVFQGKTTGTPISMIIFNEDTKSRDYESIKDKFRPGHADFTYFMKYGNRDFRGGGRQSARETASRVAAGAIAKVVLNKLLGKKFSITGGVIQVGPLMIDRNLWNDKEIRKNPFFCPDKETVPVWEQYLLDIRKAGSSCGAIIELRAKGIPVGLGAPIYSKLDQDIAAGLMSINAVKGVNIGAGMNAASLTGETNSDEIRSKGGKAKFLSNNAGGILGGISTGQEIVASFAVKPTSSILNTRDTIDTKGKNTKISVRGRHDPCVGIRAVPIGEAMLACILLDHLMMHRAQCGN
;
A
#
# COMPACT_ATOMS: atom_id res chain seq x y z
N MET A 1 -0.17 -1.27 24.71
CA MET A 1 0.07 -2.35 23.76
C MET A 1 0.47 -1.75 22.41
N SER A 2 1.34 -2.43 21.68
CA SER A 2 1.78 -2.02 20.35
C SER A 2 1.17 -2.97 19.31
N PHE A 3 0.53 -2.40 18.28
CA PHE A 3 -0.11 -3.19 17.22
C PHE A 3 0.80 -3.27 16.00
N ASN A 4 1.57 -4.36 15.88
CA ASN A 4 2.47 -4.62 14.75
C ASN A 4 2.03 -5.82 13.92
N THR A 5 0.88 -6.41 14.24
CA THR A 5 0.28 -7.55 13.56
C THR A 5 -1.01 -7.11 12.87
N PHE A 6 -1.20 -7.55 11.63
CA PHE A 6 -2.39 -7.32 10.81
C PHE A 6 -2.96 -8.66 10.34
N GLY A 7 -4.30 -8.73 10.18
CA GLY A 7 -5.04 -9.92 9.76
C GLY A 7 -5.53 -10.78 10.93
N LYS A 8 -6.40 -11.75 10.63
CA LYS A 8 -7.05 -12.66 11.59
C LYS A 8 -6.57 -14.10 11.40
N LEU A 9 -6.91 -14.74 10.28
CA LEU A 9 -6.45 -16.08 9.91
C LEU A 9 -5.15 -16.00 9.11
N PHE A 10 -5.14 -15.22 8.02
CA PHE A 10 -3.89 -14.86 7.34
C PHE A 10 -3.36 -13.57 7.97
N ARG A 11 -2.40 -13.70 8.84
CA ARG A 11 -1.87 -12.57 9.60
C ARG A 11 -0.37 -12.42 9.41
N PHE A 12 0.12 -11.18 9.54
CA PHE A 12 1.54 -10.92 9.51
C PHE A 12 1.95 -9.87 10.53
N THR A 13 3.11 -10.06 11.12
CA THR A 13 3.77 -9.11 12.01
C THR A 13 4.98 -8.53 11.31
N THR A 14 5.10 -7.19 11.27
CA THR A 14 6.26 -6.52 10.69
C THR A 14 7.15 -5.93 11.78
N TRP A 15 8.47 -5.89 11.55
CA TRP A 15 9.47 -5.41 12.49
C TRP A 15 10.64 -4.70 11.77
N GLY A 16 11.47 -4.02 12.55
CA GLY A 16 12.68 -3.34 12.10
C GLY A 16 12.50 -1.86 11.75
N GLU A 17 13.60 -1.11 11.73
CA GLU A 17 13.69 0.31 11.50
C GLU A 17 14.44 0.61 10.20
N SER A 18 14.20 1.81 9.63
CA SER A 18 14.74 2.21 8.32
C SER A 18 16.27 2.29 8.27
N HIS A 19 16.92 2.55 9.41
CA HIS A 19 18.37 2.65 9.56
C HIS A 19 18.91 1.64 10.58
N GLY A 20 18.10 0.68 11.00
CA GLY A 20 18.56 -0.53 11.69
C GLY A 20 19.22 -1.51 10.72
N PRO A 21 19.70 -2.67 11.21
CA PRO A 21 20.38 -3.67 10.38
C PRO A 21 19.47 -4.29 9.32
N ALA A 22 18.21 -4.51 9.65
CA ALA A 22 17.23 -5.15 8.78
C ALA A 22 15.81 -4.74 9.10
N ILE A 23 14.90 -5.04 8.17
CA ILE A 23 13.46 -5.08 8.37
C ILE A 23 12.96 -6.47 8.00
N GLY A 24 11.79 -6.85 8.47
CA GLY A 24 11.23 -8.15 8.12
C GLY A 24 9.78 -8.31 8.51
N CYS A 25 9.25 -9.48 8.21
CA CYS A 25 7.94 -9.89 8.67
C CYS A 25 7.91 -11.38 8.98
N VAL A 26 6.95 -11.75 9.82
CA VAL A 26 6.54 -13.13 10.03
C VAL A 26 5.10 -13.24 9.57
N VAL A 27 4.84 -14.12 8.60
CA VAL A 27 3.50 -14.45 8.10
C VAL A 27 3.06 -15.74 8.77
N ASP A 28 1.87 -15.72 9.36
CA ASP A 28 1.24 -16.88 10.00
C ASP A 28 -0.13 -17.16 9.37
N GLY A 29 -0.59 -18.41 9.41
CA GLY A 29 -1.85 -18.84 8.80
C GLY A 29 -1.77 -19.07 7.28
N CYS A 30 -0.58 -19.14 6.68
CA CYS A 30 -0.44 -19.52 5.28
C CYS A 30 -0.78 -21.01 5.13
N PRO A 31 -1.69 -21.41 4.20
CA PRO A 31 -1.98 -22.82 3.95
C PRO A 31 -0.72 -23.62 3.55
N PRO A 32 -0.61 -24.90 3.94
CA PRO A 32 0.51 -25.76 3.54
C PRO A 32 0.44 -26.15 2.07
N ASN A 33 1.56 -26.68 1.56
CA ASN A 33 1.69 -27.23 0.20
C ASN A 33 1.49 -26.22 -0.94
N ILE A 34 1.67 -24.92 -0.68
CA ILE A 34 1.73 -23.88 -1.70
C ILE A 34 3.16 -23.78 -2.21
N THR A 35 3.35 -23.95 -3.52
CA THR A 35 4.69 -23.76 -4.15
C THR A 35 5.08 -22.29 -4.07
N ILE A 36 6.21 -21.99 -3.48
CA ILE A 36 6.71 -20.63 -3.28
C ILE A 36 8.24 -20.61 -3.16
N SER A 37 8.83 -19.53 -3.60
CA SER A 37 10.26 -19.25 -3.49
C SER A 37 10.51 -17.78 -3.21
N GLU A 38 11.74 -17.44 -2.84
CA GLU A 38 12.18 -16.04 -2.70
C GLU A 38 12.01 -15.24 -3.99
N LYS A 39 12.09 -15.88 -5.17
CA LYS A 39 11.88 -15.23 -6.47
C LYS A 39 10.47 -14.70 -6.61
N ASP A 40 9.46 -15.42 -6.12
CA ASP A 40 8.06 -14.99 -6.18
C ASP A 40 7.84 -13.72 -5.34
N VAL A 41 8.46 -13.66 -4.17
CA VAL A 41 8.42 -12.49 -3.30
C VAL A 41 9.22 -11.33 -3.88
N GLN A 42 10.39 -11.62 -4.46
CA GLN A 42 11.29 -10.61 -5.02
C GLN A 42 10.67 -9.86 -6.22
N VAL A 43 9.86 -10.52 -7.03
CA VAL A 43 9.13 -9.88 -8.13
C VAL A 43 8.25 -8.73 -7.62
N GLU A 44 7.54 -8.93 -6.51
CA GLU A 44 6.71 -7.89 -5.91
C GLU A 44 7.54 -6.80 -5.24
N LEU A 45 8.60 -7.15 -4.53
CA LEU A 45 9.54 -6.20 -3.93
C LEU A 45 10.21 -5.31 -4.97
N ASN A 46 10.59 -5.86 -6.12
CA ASN A 46 11.18 -5.11 -7.22
C ASN A 46 10.26 -4.00 -7.76
N LYS A 47 8.93 -4.16 -7.70
CA LYS A 47 7.98 -3.11 -8.09
C LYS A 47 7.99 -1.93 -7.11
N ARG A 48 8.31 -2.18 -5.83
CA ARG A 48 8.27 -1.20 -4.74
C ARG A 48 9.62 -0.55 -4.47
N ARG A 49 10.74 -1.20 -4.72
CA ARG A 49 12.08 -0.75 -4.29
C ARG A 49 12.39 0.70 -4.72
N PRO A 50 13.21 1.45 -3.96
CA PRO A 50 13.64 2.79 -4.33
C PRO A 50 14.61 2.79 -5.53
N GLY A 51 14.84 3.96 -6.13
CA GLY A 51 15.87 4.13 -7.17
C GLY A 51 15.49 3.61 -8.56
N GLN A 52 14.20 3.34 -8.84
CA GLN A 52 13.77 2.81 -10.15
C GLN A 52 13.66 3.88 -11.24
N SER A 53 13.53 5.14 -10.87
CA SER A 53 13.44 6.26 -11.81
C SER A 53 13.98 7.55 -11.20
N LYS A 54 14.18 8.57 -12.05
CA LYS A 54 14.55 9.93 -11.60
C LYS A 54 13.48 10.63 -10.76
N PHE A 55 12.25 10.08 -10.70
CA PHE A 55 11.09 10.65 -9.98
C PHE A 55 10.87 10.05 -8.59
N VAL A 56 11.70 9.08 -8.19
CA VAL A 56 11.65 8.49 -6.85
C VAL A 56 12.97 8.74 -6.13
N THR A 57 13.00 8.46 -4.83
CA THR A 57 14.21 8.62 -4.00
C THR A 57 15.43 7.93 -4.64
N GLN A 58 16.59 8.57 -4.52
CA GLN A 58 17.88 8.06 -5.01
C GLN A 58 18.54 7.06 -4.02
N ARG A 59 17.85 6.66 -2.94
CA ARG A 59 18.31 5.59 -2.06
C ARG A 59 18.43 4.30 -2.86
N LYS A 60 19.54 3.59 -2.71
CA LYS A 60 19.81 2.35 -3.44
C LYS A 60 19.65 1.16 -2.49
N GLU A 61 18.55 0.47 -2.60
CA GLU A 61 18.27 -0.77 -1.85
C GLU A 61 17.92 -1.85 -2.85
N LYS A 62 18.52 -3.02 -2.71
CA LYS A 62 18.15 -4.18 -3.54
C LYS A 62 16.85 -4.80 -3.08
N ASP A 63 16.46 -4.55 -1.82
CA ASP A 63 15.32 -5.18 -1.14
C ASP A 63 15.35 -6.71 -1.28
N GLN A 64 16.55 -7.31 -1.22
CA GLN A 64 16.73 -8.75 -1.37
C GLN A 64 16.13 -9.45 -0.16
N VAL A 65 15.13 -10.28 -0.41
CA VAL A 65 14.46 -11.06 0.64
C VAL A 65 15.16 -12.40 0.85
N GLN A 66 15.17 -12.85 2.10
CA GLN A 66 15.53 -14.21 2.49
C GLN A 66 14.37 -14.81 3.28
N ILE A 67 13.99 -16.05 2.94
CA ILE A 67 12.98 -16.82 3.67
C ILE A 67 13.75 -17.69 4.68
N LEU A 68 13.46 -17.50 5.96
CA LEU A 68 14.19 -18.17 7.05
C LEU A 68 13.46 -19.37 7.64
N SER A 69 12.13 -19.47 7.44
CA SER A 69 11.29 -20.56 7.96
C SER A 69 9.99 -20.70 7.18
N GLY A 70 9.24 -21.77 7.45
CA GLY A 70 7.90 -21.98 6.92
C GLY A 70 7.85 -22.49 5.48
N VAL A 71 8.99 -22.76 4.86
CA VAL A 71 9.11 -23.33 3.51
C VAL A 71 10.09 -24.51 3.54
N PHE A 72 9.69 -25.65 2.97
CA PHE A 72 10.52 -26.83 2.83
C PHE A 72 10.37 -27.40 1.42
N GLN A 73 11.46 -27.66 0.74
CA GLN A 73 11.50 -28.15 -0.66
C GLN A 73 10.61 -27.33 -1.60
N GLY A 74 10.63 -25.98 -1.45
CA GLY A 74 9.86 -25.05 -2.29
C GLY A 74 8.35 -25.02 -2.02
N LYS A 75 7.89 -25.58 -0.89
CA LYS A 75 6.47 -25.58 -0.50
C LYS A 75 6.30 -25.05 0.91
N THR A 76 5.21 -24.33 1.15
CA THR A 76 4.81 -23.90 2.49
C THR A 76 4.52 -25.09 3.38
N THR A 77 4.87 -24.99 4.66
CA THR A 77 4.69 -26.07 5.65
C THR A 77 3.43 -25.90 6.50
N GLY A 78 2.75 -24.74 6.43
CA GLY A 78 1.66 -24.39 7.34
C GLY A 78 2.12 -23.78 8.66
N THR A 79 3.43 -23.65 8.86
CA THR A 79 4.04 -22.99 10.01
C THR A 79 4.47 -21.55 9.66
N PRO A 80 4.84 -20.70 10.64
CA PRO A 80 5.18 -19.30 10.36
C PRO A 80 6.30 -19.13 9.34
N ILE A 81 6.05 -18.29 8.32
CA ILE A 81 7.03 -17.91 7.29
C ILE A 81 7.72 -16.64 7.74
N SER A 82 8.98 -16.74 8.14
CA SER A 82 9.81 -15.60 8.50
C SER A 82 10.59 -15.11 7.30
N MET A 83 10.55 -13.80 7.04
CA MET A 83 11.27 -13.14 5.96
C MET A 83 12.08 -11.96 6.48
N ILE A 84 13.31 -11.82 6.00
CA ILE A 84 14.22 -10.72 6.35
C ILE A 84 14.72 -10.00 5.11
N ILE A 85 14.90 -8.68 5.22
CA ILE A 85 15.48 -7.81 4.20
C ILE A 85 16.53 -6.92 4.89
N PHE A 86 17.79 -7.07 4.56
CA PHE A 86 18.86 -6.24 5.11
C PHE A 86 18.83 -4.83 4.53
N ASN A 87 19.16 -3.85 5.37
CA ASN A 87 19.33 -2.46 4.94
C ASN A 87 20.76 -2.26 4.44
N GLU A 88 20.92 -1.80 3.19
CA GLU A 88 22.24 -1.62 2.55
C GLU A 88 22.69 -0.15 2.51
N ASP A 89 21.77 0.79 2.24
CA ASP A 89 22.10 2.21 2.01
C ASP A 89 21.55 3.10 3.13
N THR A 90 22.15 2.98 4.33
CA THR A 90 21.79 3.76 5.52
C THR A 90 22.75 4.94 5.69
N LYS A 91 22.32 6.18 5.36
CA LYS A 91 23.10 7.42 5.54
C LYS A 91 22.63 8.17 6.78
N SER A 92 22.96 7.69 7.96
CA SER A 92 22.52 8.25 9.25
C SER A 92 22.99 9.69 9.45
N ARG A 93 24.13 10.09 8.88
CA ARG A 93 24.70 11.45 8.96
C ARG A 93 23.78 12.53 8.38
N ASP A 94 22.94 12.18 7.41
CA ASP A 94 21.99 13.14 6.77
C ASP A 94 20.94 13.65 7.77
N TYR A 95 20.76 13.00 8.91
CA TYR A 95 19.75 13.32 9.93
C TYR A 95 20.32 13.94 11.21
N GLU A 96 21.65 14.03 11.36
CA GLU A 96 22.28 14.54 12.58
C GLU A 96 21.90 16.00 12.86
N SER A 97 21.84 16.85 11.83
CA SER A 97 21.49 18.27 11.94
C SER A 97 20.04 18.54 12.37
N ILE A 98 19.18 17.50 12.33
CA ILE A 98 17.75 17.61 12.66
C ILE A 98 17.31 16.68 13.80
N LYS A 99 18.27 16.05 14.49
CA LYS A 99 17.98 15.09 15.57
C LYS A 99 17.11 15.67 16.70
N ASP A 100 17.34 16.93 17.03
CA ASP A 100 16.64 17.63 18.10
C ASP A 100 15.43 18.44 17.61
N LYS A 101 15.01 18.31 16.35
CA LYS A 101 13.89 19.06 15.76
C LYS A 101 12.81 18.12 15.25
N PHE A 102 11.56 18.58 15.26
CA PHE A 102 10.45 17.83 14.72
C PHE A 102 10.12 18.29 13.31
N ARG A 103 10.08 17.38 12.34
CA ARG A 103 9.66 17.70 10.97
C ARG A 103 8.16 17.97 10.93
N PRO A 104 7.68 19.14 10.47
CA PRO A 104 6.26 19.41 10.32
C PRO A 104 5.58 18.40 9.40
N GLY A 105 4.44 17.88 9.83
CA GLY A 105 3.71 16.85 9.07
C GLY A 105 4.33 15.45 9.07
N HIS A 106 5.46 15.24 9.76
CA HIS A 106 6.06 13.92 10.01
C HIS A 106 5.65 13.38 11.39
N ALA A 107 5.79 12.09 11.60
CA ALA A 107 5.44 11.46 12.89
C ALA A 107 6.48 11.67 14.02
N ASP A 108 7.51 12.49 13.81
CA ASP A 108 8.59 12.73 14.79
C ASP A 108 8.05 13.16 16.14
N PHE A 109 7.16 14.16 16.14
CA PHE A 109 6.56 14.70 17.36
C PHE A 109 5.72 13.66 18.08
N THR A 110 4.82 13.00 17.37
CA THR A 110 3.88 12.04 17.97
C THR A 110 4.57 10.81 18.53
N TYR A 111 5.65 10.33 17.89
CA TYR A 111 6.46 9.24 18.42
C TYR A 111 7.22 9.64 19.67
N PHE A 112 7.84 10.81 19.64
CA PHE A 112 8.57 11.33 20.79
C PHE A 112 7.65 11.52 22.01
N MET A 113 6.49 12.14 21.78
CA MET A 113 5.52 12.37 22.87
C MET A 113 4.91 11.07 23.41
N LYS A 114 4.70 10.08 22.54
CA LYS A 114 4.08 8.81 22.94
C LYS A 114 5.05 7.86 23.63
N TYR A 115 6.29 7.76 23.14
CA TYR A 115 7.24 6.73 23.59
C TYR A 115 8.41 7.32 24.40
N GLY A 116 8.50 8.65 24.53
CA GLY A 116 9.63 9.32 25.22
C GLY A 116 10.95 9.26 24.44
N ASN A 117 10.97 8.56 23.32
CA ASN A 117 12.14 8.35 22.48
C ASN A 117 11.74 8.18 21.01
N ARG A 118 12.66 8.46 20.08
CA ARG A 118 12.51 8.20 18.65
C ARG A 118 13.86 7.92 17.99
N ASP A 119 13.90 7.04 17.03
CA ASP A 119 15.02 6.97 16.10
C ASP A 119 14.91 8.12 15.10
N PHE A 120 15.79 9.13 15.22
CA PHE A 120 15.80 10.29 14.34
C PHE A 120 16.33 9.96 12.94
N ARG A 121 17.04 8.84 12.78
CA ARG A 121 17.65 8.41 11.52
C ARG A 121 16.57 7.92 10.55
N GLY A 122 16.22 8.73 9.57
CA GLY A 122 15.24 8.42 8.55
C GLY A 122 13.80 8.21 9.03
N GLY A 123 13.54 8.26 10.34
CA GLY A 123 12.22 8.10 10.95
C GLY A 123 11.93 6.71 11.53
N GLY A 124 12.93 5.85 11.65
CA GLY A 124 12.80 4.56 12.35
C GLY A 124 11.69 3.66 11.80
N ARG A 125 10.86 3.16 12.70
CA ARG A 125 9.71 2.28 12.40
C ARG A 125 8.60 2.95 11.59
N GLN A 126 8.45 4.27 11.69
CA GLN A 126 7.43 5.06 10.97
C GLN A 126 7.83 5.41 9.53
N SER A 127 9.04 5.07 9.11
CA SER A 127 9.53 5.28 7.75
C SER A 127 8.78 4.41 6.74
N ALA A 128 8.56 4.93 5.53
CA ALA A 128 8.02 4.15 4.42
C ALA A 128 8.88 2.92 4.05
N ARG A 129 10.09 2.78 4.62
CA ARG A 129 10.94 1.59 4.45
C ARG A 129 10.27 0.32 4.95
N GLU A 130 9.51 0.37 6.06
CA GLU A 130 8.81 -0.77 6.63
C GLU A 130 7.83 -1.43 5.65
N THR A 131 7.29 -0.67 4.69
CA THR A 131 6.34 -1.18 3.70
C THR A 131 6.92 -2.27 2.78
N ALA A 132 8.25 -2.44 2.72
CA ALA A 132 8.84 -3.58 2.03
C ALA A 132 8.43 -4.90 2.70
N SER A 133 8.36 -4.93 4.03
CA SER A 133 7.88 -6.09 4.79
C SER A 133 6.40 -6.41 4.48
N ARG A 134 5.55 -5.38 4.31
CA ARG A 134 4.15 -5.57 3.89
C ARG A 134 4.06 -6.13 2.47
N VAL A 135 4.91 -5.65 1.56
CA VAL A 135 4.95 -6.17 0.18
C VAL A 135 5.42 -7.62 0.15
N ALA A 136 6.38 -7.99 1.00
CA ALA A 136 6.81 -9.38 1.14
C ALA A 136 5.65 -10.28 1.64
N ALA A 137 4.91 -9.87 2.67
CA ALA A 137 3.73 -10.58 3.15
C ALA A 137 2.63 -10.66 2.08
N GLY A 138 2.36 -9.55 1.37
CA GLY A 138 1.39 -9.48 0.28
C GLY A 138 1.76 -10.35 -0.92
N ALA A 139 3.05 -10.56 -1.18
CA ALA A 139 3.51 -11.49 -2.22
C ALA A 139 3.10 -12.94 -1.89
N ILE A 140 3.27 -13.36 -0.62
CA ILE A 140 2.76 -14.66 -0.15
C ILE A 140 1.24 -14.74 -0.39
N ALA A 141 0.50 -13.70 0.03
CA ALA A 141 -0.95 -13.67 -0.14
C ALA A 141 -1.37 -13.77 -1.62
N LYS A 142 -0.69 -13.06 -2.53
CA LYS A 142 -0.98 -13.14 -3.97
C LYS A 142 -0.75 -14.55 -4.53
N VAL A 143 0.33 -15.23 -4.13
CA VAL A 143 0.61 -16.61 -4.55
C VAL A 143 -0.49 -17.55 -4.10
N VAL A 144 -0.92 -17.45 -2.84
CA VAL A 144 -2.01 -18.26 -2.28
C VAL A 144 -3.34 -17.98 -3.01
N LEU A 145 -3.70 -16.70 -3.18
CA LEU A 145 -4.93 -16.31 -3.90
C LEU A 145 -4.94 -16.83 -5.34
N ASN A 146 -3.82 -16.71 -6.07
CA ASN A 146 -3.69 -17.27 -7.42
C ASN A 146 -3.91 -18.79 -7.44
N LYS A 147 -3.39 -19.51 -6.44
CA LYS A 147 -3.60 -20.96 -6.32
C LYS A 147 -5.07 -21.29 -6.02
N LEU A 148 -5.73 -20.51 -5.17
CA LEU A 148 -7.08 -20.80 -4.70
C LEU A 148 -8.19 -20.33 -5.66
N LEU A 149 -7.99 -19.18 -6.36
CA LEU A 149 -8.98 -18.54 -7.22
C LEU A 149 -8.70 -18.75 -8.71
N GLY A 150 -7.48 -19.18 -9.06
CA GLY A 150 -7.08 -19.49 -10.43
C GLY A 150 -6.85 -18.25 -11.31
N LYS A 151 -6.80 -18.48 -12.64
CA LYS A 151 -6.39 -17.48 -13.66
C LYS A 151 -7.28 -16.25 -13.78
N LYS A 152 -8.48 -16.27 -13.21
CA LYS A 152 -9.41 -15.10 -13.24
C LYS A 152 -9.06 -14.06 -12.18
N PHE A 153 -8.30 -14.44 -11.17
CA PHE A 153 -7.87 -13.52 -10.11
C PHE A 153 -6.75 -12.61 -10.60
N SER A 154 -6.90 -11.32 -10.31
CA SER A 154 -5.83 -10.34 -10.46
C SER A 154 -6.05 -9.16 -9.52
N ILE A 155 -4.95 -8.55 -9.08
CA ILE A 155 -4.95 -7.23 -8.42
C ILE A 155 -4.08 -6.30 -9.22
N THR A 156 -4.62 -5.14 -9.57
CA THR A 156 -3.94 -4.09 -10.33
C THR A 156 -4.11 -2.76 -9.63
N GLY A 157 -3.02 -2.05 -9.39
CA GLY A 157 -3.03 -0.70 -8.86
C GLY A 157 -2.51 0.31 -9.88
N GLY A 158 -3.14 1.47 -9.96
CA GLY A 158 -2.70 2.59 -10.80
C GLY A 158 -2.77 3.92 -10.05
N VAL A 159 -1.86 4.85 -10.36
CA VAL A 159 -1.98 6.23 -9.91
C VAL A 159 -2.99 6.92 -10.80
N ILE A 160 -4.00 7.56 -10.18
CA ILE A 160 -5.06 8.27 -10.92
C ILE A 160 -4.98 9.79 -10.76
N GLN A 161 -4.13 10.26 -9.84
CA GLN A 161 -3.90 11.70 -9.63
C GLN A 161 -2.50 11.93 -9.05
N VAL A 162 -1.80 12.94 -9.54
CA VAL A 162 -0.54 13.47 -8.98
C VAL A 162 -0.70 14.98 -8.76
N GLY A 163 -0.60 15.42 -7.50
CA GLY A 163 -0.93 16.80 -7.14
C GLY A 163 -2.35 17.15 -7.59
N PRO A 164 -2.56 18.25 -8.36
CA PRO A 164 -3.88 18.62 -8.90
C PRO A 164 -4.25 17.91 -10.22
N LEU A 165 -3.33 17.14 -10.81
CA LEU A 165 -3.47 16.60 -12.17
C LEU A 165 -4.05 15.19 -12.13
N MET A 166 -5.24 15.01 -12.68
CA MET A 166 -5.93 13.72 -12.78
C MET A 166 -5.76 13.12 -14.18
N ILE A 167 -5.88 11.78 -14.27
CA ILE A 167 -6.01 11.06 -15.54
C ILE A 167 -7.37 11.32 -16.21
N ASP A 168 -7.47 11.08 -17.51
CA ASP A 168 -8.76 10.81 -18.12
C ASP A 168 -9.15 9.34 -17.87
N ARG A 169 -10.23 9.12 -17.11
CA ARG A 169 -10.71 7.77 -16.77
C ARG A 169 -11.17 6.96 -17.99
N ASN A 170 -11.54 7.63 -19.09
CA ASN A 170 -11.92 6.97 -20.34
C ASN A 170 -10.72 6.34 -21.04
N LEU A 171 -9.51 6.84 -20.76
CA LEU A 171 -8.24 6.32 -21.29
C LEU A 171 -7.57 5.27 -20.42
N TRP A 172 -8.29 4.76 -19.38
CA TRP A 172 -7.76 3.72 -18.50
C TRP A 172 -7.39 2.45 -19.28
N ASN A 173 -6.12 2.06 -19.20
CA ASN A 173 -5.60 0.85 -19.80
C ASN A 173 -4.64 0.11 -18.83
N ASP A 174 -5.06 -1.06 -18.32
CA ASP A 174 -4.25 -1.88 -17.41
C ASP A 174 -2.84 -2.19 -17.98
N LYS A 175 -2.70 -2.32 -19.30
CA LYS A 175 -1.43 -2.64 -19.96
C LYS A 175 -0.42 -1.50 -19.91
N GLU A 176 -0.85 -0.25 -19.74
CA GLU A 176 0.03 0.91 -19.67
C GLU A 176 0.64 1.11 -18.28
N ILE A 177 -0.02 0.62 -17.22
CA ILE A 177 0.38 0.84 -15.82
C ILE A 177 1.84 0.46 -15.56
N ARG A 178 2.31 -0.64 -16.13
CA ARG A 178 3.68 -1.15 -15.91
C ARG A 178 4.70 -0.68 -16.95
N LYS A 179 4.29 0.13 -17.95
CA LYS A 179 5.17 0.61 -19.01
C LYS A 179 5.78 1.98 -18.73
N ASN A 180 5.31 2.67 -17.69
CA ASN A 180 5.78 3.99 -17.32
C ASN A 180 6.19 4.04 -15.83
N PRO A 181 7.01 5.02 -15.41
CA PRO A 181 7.56 5.07 -14.06
C PRO A 181 6.55 5.52 -12.99
N PHE A 182 5.33 5.87 -13.38
CA PHE A 182 4.30 6.42 -12.49
C PHE A 182 3.20 5.42 -12.14
N PHE A 183 3.21 4.22 -12.74
CA PHE A 183 2.06 3.30 -12.70
C PHE A 183 0.77 3.97 -13.20
N CYS A 184 0.90 4.86 -14.19
CA CYS A 184 -0.21 5.58 -14.79
C CYS A 184 -0.95 4.70 -15.79
N PRO A 185 -2.29 4.51 -15.68
CA PRO A 185 -3.08 3.76 -16.66
C PRO A 185 -3.38 4.56 -17.95
N ASP A 186 -3.17 5.87 -17.93
CA ASP A 186 -3.38 6.79 -19.05
C ASP A 186 -2.04 7.28 -19.58
N LYS A 187 -1.66 6.79 -20.77
CA LYS A 187 -0.36 7.14 -21.37
C LYS A 187 -0.24 8.62 -21.76
N GLU A 188 -1.36 9.28 -22.07
CA GLU A 188 -1.37 10.69 -22.48
C GLU A 188 -1.06 11.62 -21.30
N THR A 189 -1.42 11.22 -20.07
CA THR A 189 -1.13 11.96 -18.86
C THR A 189 0.33 11.84 -18.39
N VAL A 190 1.05 10.80 -18.83
CA VAL A 190 2.44 10.53 -18.40
C VAL A 190 3.38 11.72 -18.60
N PRO A 191 3.49 12.37 -19.78
CA PRO A 191 4.39 13.51 -19.98
C PRO A 191 3.98 14.73 -19.16
N VAL A 192 2.70 14.92 -18.90
CA VAL A 192 2.18 16.02 -18.06
C VAL A 192 2.65 15.86 -16.61
N TRP A 193 2.55 14.66 -16.07
CA TRP A 193 3.04 14.36 -14.72
C TRP A 193 4.56 14.41 -14.62
N GLU A 194 5.26 14.01 -15.68
CA GLU A 194 6.72 14.11 -15.73
C GLU A 194 7.16 15.57 -15.56
N GLN A 195 6.59 16.49 -16.32
CA GLN A 195 6.92 17.91 -16.23
C GLN A 195 6.56 18.48 -14.85
N TYR A 196 5.36 18.21 -14.37
CA TYR A 196 4.93 18.68 -13.05
C TYR A 196 5.85 18.22 -11.90
N LEU A 197 6.28 16.95 -11.92
CA LEU A 197 7.18 16.43 -10.89
C LEU A 197 8.60 17.02 -10.98
N LEU A 198 9.07 17.36 -12.19
CA LEU A 198 10.32 18.08 -12.37
C LEU A 198 10.22 19.49 -11.76
N ASP A 199 9.12 20.21 -11.97
CA ASP A 199 8.90 21.55 -11.43
C ASP A 199 8.78 21.50 -9.89
N ILE A 200 8.03 20.56 -9.33
CA ILE A 200 7.94 20.34 -7.88
C ILE A 200 9.32 20.05 -7.27
N ARG A 201 10.12 19.22 -7.92
CA ARG A 201 11.49 18.92 -7.46
C ARG A 201 12.39 20.13 -7.53
N LYS A 202 12.32 20.93 -8.61
CA LYS A 202 13.08 22.19 -8.77
C LYS A 202 12.69 23.21 -7.70
N ALA A 203 11.41 23.26 -7.34
CA ALA A 203 10.90 24.11 -6.25
C ALA A 203 11.30 23.62 -4.85
N GLY A 204 12.01 22.49 -4.70
CA GLY A 204 12.38 21.91 -3.41
C GLY A 204 11.20 21.42 -2.57
N SER A 205 10.08 21.11 -3.20
CA SER A 205 8.80 20.73 -2.59
C SER A 205 8.44 19.27 -2.87
N SER A 206 7.21 18.88 -2.53
CA SER A 206 6.61 17.56 -2.77
C SER A 206 5.14 17.68 -3.06
N CYS A 207 4.56 16.64 -3.67
CA CYS A 207 3.12 16.56 -3.91
C CYS A 207 2.54 15.21 -3.44
N GLY A 208 1.21 15.18 -3.29
CA GLY A 208 0.45 13.98 -2.99
C GLY A 208 0.03 13.25 -4.25
N ALA A 209 -0.65 12.11 -4.07
CA ALA A 209 -1.24 11.34 -5.15
C ALA A 209 -2.50 10.60 -4.67
N ILE A 210 -3.34 10.18 -5.62
CA ILE A 210 -4.42 9.21 -5.39
C ILE A 210 -4.10 7.94 -6.19
N ILE A 211 -4.21 6.81 -5.52
CA ILE A 211 -4.00 5.48 -6.09
C ILE A 211 -5.35 4.76 -6.11
N GLU A 212 -5.67 4.11 -7.21
CA GLU A 212 -6.82 3.21 -7.33
C GLU A 212 -6.34 1.77 -7.46
N LEU A 213 -6.99 0.88 -6.72
CA LEU A 213 -6.77 -0.56 -6.73
C LEU A 213 -8.00 -1.25 -7.28
N ARG A 214 -7.79 -2.24 -8.14
CA ARG A 214 -8.82 -3.08 -8.73
C ARG A 214 -8.49 -4.55 -8.49
N ALA A 215 -9.45 -5.31 -7.92
CA ALA A 215 -9.31 -6.75 -7.76
C ALA A 215 -10.42 -7.47 -8.54
N LYS A 216 -10.02 -8.33 -9.49
CA LYS A 216 -10.90 -9.14 -10.34
C LYS A 216 -10.89 -10.59 -9.90
N GLY A 217 -11.97 -11.32 -10.20
CA GLY A 217 -12.07 -12.75 -9.93
C GLY A 217 -12.27 -13.08 -8.46
N ILE A 218 -12.78 -12.14 -7.68
CA ILE A 218 -13.17 -12.34 -6.28
C ILE A 218 -14.54 -12.99 -6.24
N PRO A 219 -14.73 -14.09 -5.48
CA PRO A 219 -16.04 -14.73 -5.35
C PRO A 219 -17.03 -13.84 -4.59
N VAL A 220 -18.32 -14.14 -4.74
CA VAL A 220 -19.38 -13.60 -3.87
C VAL A 220 -19.19 -14.16 -2.46
N GLY A 221 -19.44 -13.33 -1.42
CA GLY A 221 -19.55 -13.85 -0.05
C GLY A 221 -18.38 -13.49 0.87
N LEU A 222 -17.32 -12.83 0.39
CA LEU A 222 -16.22 -12.40 1.28
C LEU A 222 -16.64 -11.19 2.11
N GLY A 223 -16.44 -11.26 3.41
CA GLY A 223 -16.80 -10.23 4.37
C GLY A 223 -17.94 -10.66 5.28
N ALA A 224 -18.39 -9.75 6.14
CA ALA A 224 -19.46 -9.95 7.10
C ALA A 224 -20.38 -8.71 7.17
N PRO A 225 -21.65 -8.87 7.61
CA PRO A 225 -22.64 -7.80 7.46
C PRO A 225 -22.45 -6.62 8.43
N ILE A 226 -21.79 -6.79 9.58
CA ILE A 226 -21.68 -5.75 10.61
C ILE A 226 -20.23 -5.50 11.01
N TYR A 227 -19.61 -6.46 11.69
CA TYR A 227 -18.20 -6.40 12.10
C TYR A 227 -17.37 -7.21 11.11
N SER A 228 -16.18 -6.72 10.74
CA SER A 228 -15.38 -7.28 9.64
C SER A 228 -16.06 -7.20 8.28
N LYS A 229 -16.73 -6.12 8.01
CA LYS A 229 -17.12 -5.80 6.64
C LYS A 229 -15.88 -5.77 5.76
N LEU A 230 -15.99 -6.26 4.52
CA LEU A 230 -14.85 -6.27 3.60
C LEU A 230 -14.37 -4.84 3.27
N ASP A 231 -15.29 -3.90 3.05
CA ASP A 231 -14.99 -2.49 2.82
C ASP A 231 -14.32 -1.83 4.04
N GLN A 232 -14.78 -2.14 5.27
CA GLN A 232 -14.17 -1.67 6.51
C GLN A 232 -12.72 -2.17 6.64
N ASP A 233 -12.46 -3.47 6.42
CA ASP A 233 -11.12 -4.04 6.58
C ASP A 233 -10.19 -3.58 5.44
N ILE A 234 -10.69 -3.36 4.22
CA ILE A 234 -9.96 -2.71 3.13
C ILE A 234 -9.58 -1.27 3.53
N ALA A 235 -10.55 -0.49 4.02
CA ALA A 235 -10.29 0.88 4.44
C ALA A 235 -9.27 0.94 5.58
N ALA A 236 -9.40 0.10 6.59
CA ALA A 236 -8.46 0.00 7.72
C ALA A 236 -7.04 -0.39 7.25
N GLY A 237 -6.93 -1.39 6.37
CA GLY A 237 -5.65 -1.84 5.84
C GLY A 237 -4.96 -0.78 4.97
N LEU A 238 -5.68 -0.11 4.09
CA LEU A 238 -5.14 0.97 3.25
C LEU A 238 -4.80 2.22 4.07
N MET A 239 -5.63 2.60 5.05
CA MET A 239 -5.35 3.71 5.96
C MET A 239 -4.11 3.46 6.83
N SER A 240 -3.74 2.21 7.08
CA SER A 240 -2.53 1.85 7.83
C SER A 240 -1.23 2.12 7.05
N ILE A 241 -1.29 2.35 5.74
CA ILE A 241 -0.12 2.66 4.90
C ILE A 241 0.39 4.06 5.27
N ASN A 242 1.71 4.19 5.40
CA ASN A 242 2.34 5.47 5.72
C ASN A 242 1.89 6.57 4.76
N ALA A 243 1.59 7.76 5.32
CA ALA A 243 1.13 8.95 4.60
C ALA A 243 -0.27 8.89 3.97
N VAL A 244 -1.02 7.80 4.08
CA VAL A 244 -2.42 7.75 3.65
C VAL A 244 -3.29 8.61 4.56
N LYS A 245 -4.25 9.34 3.97
CA LYS A 245 -5.13 10.30 4.63
C LYS A 245 -6.61 10.17 4.25
N GLY A 246 -6.92 9.35 3.27
CA GLY A 246 -8.29 9.06 2.86
C GLY A 246 -8.35 7.75 2.10
N VAL A 247 -9.48 7.07 2.22
CA VAL A 247 -9.79 5.83 1.49
C VAL A 247 -11.23 5.93 0.98
N ASN A 248 -11.45 5.51 -0.25
CA ASN A 248 -12.77 5.38 -0.86
C ASN A 248 -12.97 3.93 -1.34
N ILE A 249 -14.22 3.47 -1.28
CA ILE A 249 -14.68 2.22 -1.87
C ILE A 249 -15.72 2.56 -2.93
N GLY A 250 -15.56 2.08 -4.16
CA GLY A 250 -16.44 2.41 -5.28
C GLY A 250 -16.54 3.92 -5.52
N ALA A 251 -17.74 4.47 -5.55
CA ALA A 251 -18.01 5.89 -5.70
C ALA A 251 -17.44 6.73 -4.55
N GLY A 252 -17.19 6.13 -3.38
CA GLY A 252 -16.58 6.77 -2.22
C GLY A 252 -17.31 8.01 -1.77
N MET A 253 -16.59 9.12 -1.54
CA MET A 253 -17.19 10.39 -1.10
C MET A 253 -18.16 10.99 -2.12
N ASN A 254 -18.02 10.65 -3.42
CA ASN A 254 -18.92 11.13 -4.46
C ASN A 254 -20.34 10.55 -4.32
N ALA A 255 -20.50 9.42 -3.61
CA ALA A 255 -21.82 8.84 -3.35
C ALA A 255 -22.79 9.82 -2.66
N ALA A 256 -22.28 10.77 -1.87
CA ALA A 256 -23.09 11.81 -1.23
C ALA A 256 -23.76 12.78 -2.23
N SER A 257 -23.27 12.86 -3.46
CA SER A 257 -23.80 13.71 -4.52
C SER A 257 -24.72 12.96 -5.48
N LEU A 258 -24.88 11.65 -5.31
CA LEU A 258 -25.72 10.80 -6.15
C LEU A 258 -27.12 10.69 -5.57
N THR A 259 -28.13 10.48 -6.45
CA THR A 259 -29.48 10.07 -6.03
C THR A 259 -29.55 8.55 -5.89
N GLY A 260 -30.65 8.03 -5.32
CA GLY A 260 -30.87 6.58 -5.19
C GLY A 260 -30.77 5.88 -6.54
N GLU A 261 -31.36 6.46 -7.58
CA GLU A 261 -31.37 5.91 -8.93
C GLU A 261 -29.98 5.89 -9.57
N THR A 262 -29.22 6.97 -9.43
CA THR A 262 -27.87 7.09 -10.04
C THR A 262 -26.81 6.33 -9.29
N ASN A 263 -27.02 6.07 -7.99
CA ASN A 263 -26.12 5.27 -7.17
C ASN A 263 -26.40 3.77 -7.25
N SER A 264 -27.65 3.38 -7.57
CA SER A 264 -28.04 1.95 -7.59
C SER A 264 -27.32 1.16 -8.69
N ASP A 265 -26.65 0.09 -8.31
CA ASP A 265 -26.06 -0.87 -9.25
C ASP A 265 -27.16 -1.87 -9.67
N GLU A 266 -27.93 -1.54 -10.73
CA GLU A 266 -29.01 -2.38 -11.22
C GLU A 266 -28.53 -3.79 -11.57
N ILE A 267 -29.38 -4.78 -11.31
CA ILE A 267 -29.10 -6.21 -11.55
C ILE A 267 -30.03 -6.75 -12.63
N ARG A 268 -29.48 -7.49 -13.58
CA ARG A 268 -30.21 -8.23 -14.62
C ARG A 268 -29.80 -9.70 -14.60
N SER A 269 -30.71 -10.56 -15.00
CA SER A 269 -30.38 -11.97 -15.24
C SER A 269 -29.75 -12.16 -16.62
N LYS A 270 -28.61 -12.84 -16.67
CA LYS A 270 -27.99 -13.30 -17.92
C LYS A 270 -27.66 -14.80 -17.78
N GLY A 271 -28.44 -15.64 -18.46
CA GLY A 271 -28.26 -17.09 -18.37
C GLY A 271 -28.39 -17.63 -16.94
N GLY A 272 -29.38 -17.13 -16.17
CA GLY A 272 -29.62 -17.53 -14.78
C GLY A 272 -28.64 -16.95 -13.75
N LYS A 273 -27.67 -16.13 -14.18
CA LYS A 273 -26.67 -15.48 -13.32
C LYS A 273 -26.92 -13.99 -13.19
N ALA A 274 -26.67 -13.45 -12.01
CA ALA A 274 -26.72 -12.00 -11.78
C ALA A 274 -25.65 -11.28 -12.61
N LYS A 275 -26.04 -10.22 -13.31
CA LYS A 275 -25.18 -9.27 -13.99
C LYS A 275 -25.51 -7.87 -13.50
N PHE A 276 -24.56 -7.22 -12.88
CA PHE A 276 -24.66 -5.82 -12.50
C PHE A 276 -24.39 -4.92 -13.71
N LEU A 277 -25.11 -3.79 -13.82
CA LEU A 277 -24.99 -2.83 -14.93
C LEU A 277 -24.00 -1.71 -14.63
N SER A 278 -23.71 -1.45 -13.36
CA SER A 278 -22.72 -0.50 -12.86
C SER A 278 -21.97 -1.08 -11.66
N ASN A 279 -21.04 -0.34 -11.08
CA ASN A 279 -20.26 -0.77 -9.93
C ASN A 279 -19.96 0.42 -8.98
N ASN A 280 -20.98 1.21 -8.66
CA ASN A 280 -20.86 2.34 -7.74
C ASN A 280 -20.50 1.89 -6.32
N ALA A 281 -20.99 0.71 -5.91
CA ALA A 281 -20.64 0.08 -4.63
C ALA A 281 -19.21 -0.46 -4.56
N GLY A 282 -18.46 -0.46 -5.67
CA GLY A 282 -17.07 -0.95 -5.71
C GLY A 282 -16.95 -2.45 -5.43
N GLY A 283 -17.95 -3.25 -5.83
CA GLY A 283 -17.95 -4.71 -5.67
C GLY A 283 -18.33 -5.21 -4.29
N ILE A 284 -18.83 -4.36 -3.40
CA ILE A 284 -19.16 -4.71 -2.02
C ILE A 284 -20.53 -4.11 -1.66
N LEU A 285 -21.46 -4.96 -1.23
CA LEU A 285 -22.78 -4.56 -0.73
C LEU A 285 -22.99 -5.14 0.67
N GLY A 286 -23.42 -4.29 1.60
CA GLY A 286 -23.63 -4.71 3.00
C GLY A 286 -22.39 -5.28 3.69
N GLY A 287 -21.18 -4.90 3.22
CA GLY A 287 -19.90 -5.40 3.73
C GLY A 287 -19.45 -6.74 3.12
N ILE A 288 -20.16 -7.24 2.10
CA ILE A 288 -19.92 -8.54 1.50
C ILE A 288 -19.64 -8.37 0.00
N SER A 289 -18.68 -9.12 -0.55
CA SER A 289 -18.32 -9.06 -1.97
C SER A 289 -19.45 -9.58 -2.86
N THR A 290 -19.69 -8.88 -3.98
CA THR A 290 -20.77 -9.18 -4.96
C THR A 290 -20.33 -10.08 -6.11
N GLY A 291 -19.04 -10.38 -6.20
CA GLY A 291 -18.46 -11.05 -7.38
C GLY A 291 -18.06 -10.09 -8.50
N GLN A 292 -18.39 -8.80 -8.40
CA GLN A 292 -17.87 -7.76 -9.29
C GLN A 292 -16.41 -7.43 -8.95
N GLU A 293 -15.79 -6.62 -9.80
CA GLU A 293 -14.48 -6.03 -9.51
C GLU A 293 -14.54 -5.22 -8.21
N ILE A 294 -13.66 -5.51 -7.27
CA ILE A 294 -13.49 -4.66 -6.08
C ILE A 294 -12.66 -3.44 -6.48
N VAL A 295 -13.21 -2.25 -6.23
CA VAL A 295 -12.57 -0.97 -6.52
C VAL A 295 -12.41 -0.18 -5.24
N ALA A 296 -11.16 0.12 -4.89
CA ALA A 296 -10.82 0.97 -3.75
C ALA A 296 -9.78 2.02 -4.17
N SER A 297 -9.84 3.21 -3.61
CA SER A 297 -8.81 4.21 -3.83
C SER A 297 -8.35 4.84 -2.52
N PHE A 298 -7.12 5.36 -2.51
CA PHE A 298 -6.57 6.01 -1.32
C PHE A 298 -5.68 7.19 -1.67
N ALA A 299 -5.75 8.23 -0.83
CA ALA A 299 -5.01 9.47 -0.97
C ALA A 299 -3.75 9.45 -0.10
N VAL A 300 -2.61 9.71 -0.72
CA VAL A 300 -1.30 9.81 -0.08
C VAL A 300 -0.89 11.27 -0.01
N LYS A 301 -0.65 11.80 1.20
CA LYS A 301 -0.23 13.18 1.39
C LYS A 301 1.20 13.43 0.84
N PRO A 302 1.56 14.70 0.57
CA PRO A 302 2.92 15.07 0.22
C PRO A 302 3.95 14.61 1.25
N THR A 303 5.17 14.32 0.80
CA THR A 303 6.30 13.99 1.67
C THR A 303 6.63 15.18 2.58
N SER A 304 6.76 14.96 3.89
CA SER A 304 7.03 16.01 4.87
C SER A 304 8.47 16.51 4.85
N SER A 305 9.39 15.73 4.33
CA SER A 305 10.80 16.07 4.24
C SER A 305 11.07 16.81 2.94
N ILE A 306 11.16 18.15 3.02
CA ILE A 306 11.35 19.06 1.88
C ILE A 306 12.51 20.02 2.14
N LEU A 307 13.06 20.59 1.06
CA LEU A 307 14.16 21.57 1.14
C LEU A 307 13.68 22.93 1.62
N ASN A 308 12.43 23.28 1.36
CA ASN A 308 11.85 24.54 1.78
C ASN A 308 11.83 24.65 3.30
N THR A 309 12.38 25.74 3.82
CA THR A 309 12.43 26.00 5.28
C THR A 309 11.03 26.12 5.85
N ARG A 310 10.78 25.44 6.98
CA ARG A 310 9.51 25.45 7.72
C ARG A 310 9.74 25.80 9.18
N ASP A 311 8.75 26.45 9.79
CA ASP A 311 8.73 26.68 11.22
C ASP A 311 8.39 25.38 11.97
N THR A 312 9.06 25.18 13.11
CA THR A 312 8.89 24.01 13.97
C THR A 312 9.34 24.32 15.40
N ILE A 313 9.33 23.30 16.25
CA ILE A 313 9.93 23.32 17.59
C ILE A 313 11.03 22.28 17.71
N ASP A 314 11.94 22.50 18.65
CA ASP A 314 12.90 21.49 19.07
C ASP A 314 12.34 20.56 20.18
N THR A 315 13.14 19.58 20.59
CA THR A 315 12.78 18.63 21.66
C THR A 315 12.60 19.28 23.03
N LYS A 316 13.03 20.55 23.22
CA LYS A 316 12.85 21.35 24.43
C LYS A 316 11.67 22.31 24.32
N GLY A 317 10.89 22.24 23.23
CA GLY A 317 9.71 23.09 23.01
C GLY A 317 10.03 24.51 22.52
N LYS A 318 11.27 24.82 22.09
CA LYS A 318 11.66 26.15 21.60
C LYS A 318 11.37 26.27 20.10
N ASN A 319 10.82 27.40 19.69
CA ASN A 319 10.60 27.72 18.27
C ASN A 319 11.92 27.71 17.50
N THR A 320 11.93 27.07 16.35
CA THR A 320 13.09 26.97 15.46
C THR A 320 12.63 26.80 14.00
N LYS A 321 13.59 26.71 13.09
CA LYS A 321 13.34 26.42 11.67
C LYS A 321 14.03 25.13 11.26
N ILE A 322 13.43 24.45 10.29
CA ILE A 322 13.96 23.22 9.74
C ILE A 322 13.90 23.24 8.21
N SER A 323 14.95 22.75 7.58
CA SER A 323 15.02 22.37 6.18
C SER A 323 15.60 20.96 6.13
N VAL A 324 14.96 20.06 5.42
CA VAL A 324 15.38 18.65 5.40
C VAL A 324 16.11 18.37 4.11
N ARG A 325 17.42 18.31 4.19
CA ARG A 325 18.29 17.86 3.09
C ARG A 325 18.30 16.33 3.08
N GLY A 326 18.18 15.72 1.91
CA GLY A 326 18.20 14.26 1.80
C GLY A 326 17.55 13.75 0.51
N ARG A 327 17.55 12.43 0.38
CA ARG A 327 17.05 11.73 -0.82
C ARG A 327 15.58 11.35 -0.61
N HIS A 328 14.67 12.31 -0.76
CA HIS A 328 13.24 12.08 -0.57
C HIS A 328 12.51 11.95 -1.92
N ASP A 329 11.41 11.20 -1.90
CA ASP A 329 10.51 11.10 -3.06
C ASP A 329 9.78 12.44 -3.25
N PRO A 330 9.79 13.06 -4.44
CA PRO A 330 8.95 14.23 -4.72
C PRO A 330 7.44 13.87 -4.65
N CYS A 331 7.11 12.61 -4.96
CA CYS A 331 5.78 12.04 -4.78
C CYS A 331 5.90 10.59 -4.29
N VAL A 332 5.65 10.35 -2.99
CA VAL A 332 5.73 8.99 -2.42
C VAL A 332 4.57 8.09 -2.86
N GLY A 333 3.48 8.67 -3.38
CA GLY A 333 2.31 7.95 -3.88
C GLY A 333 2.62 6.97 -5.00
N ILE A 334 3.61 7.27 -5.86
CA ILE A 334 4.04 6.36 -6.93
C ILE A 334 4.46 5.00 -6.34
N ARG A 335 5.21 5.00 -5.26
CA ARG A 335 5.65 3.78 -4.58
C ARG A 335 4.57 3.12 -3.72
N ALA A 336 3.47 3.82 -3.47
CA ALA A 336 2.34 3.29 -2.71
C ALA A 336 1.50 2.28 -3.51
N VAL A 337 1.60 2.25 -4.84
CA VAL A 337 0.86 1.30 -5.69
C VAL A 337 1.13 -0.15 -5.30
N PRO A 338 2.36 -0.69 -5.35
CA PRO A 338 2.61 -2.08 -4.96
C PRO A 338 2.34 -2.35 -3.48
N ILE A 339 2.38 -1.33 -2.62
CA ILE A 339 2.04 -1.48 -1.20
C ILE A 339 0.52 -1.67 -1.04
N GLY A 340 -0.28 -0.87 -1.74
CA GLY A 340 -1.74 -1.00 -1.76
C GLY A 340 -2.17 -2.35 -2.32
N GLU A 341 -1.58 -2.80 -3.44
CA GLU A 341 -1.83 -4.14 -4.01
C GLU A 341 -1.52 -5.25 -2.99
N ALA A 342 -0.42 -5.13 -2.26
CA ALA A 342 -0.01 -6.10 -1.25
C ALA A 342 -0.97 -6.15 -0.06
N MET A 343 -1.37 -4.99 0.46
CA MET A 343 -2.34 -4.91 1.55
C MET A 343 -3.70 -5.47 1.13
N LEU A 344 -4.18 -5.11 -0.07
CA LEU A 344 -5.44 -5.65 -0.60
C LEU A 344 -5.37 -7.18 -0.75
N ALA A 345 -4.24 -7.74 -1.20
CA ALA A 345 -4.05 -9.19 -1.28
C ALA A 345 -4.13 -9.86 0.10
N CYS A 346 -3.48 -9.31 1.12
CA CYS A 346 -3.54 -9.84 2.48
C CYS A 346 -4.98 -9.84 3.01
N ILE A 347 -5.73 -8.76 2.80
CA ILE A 347 -7.12 -8.63 3.26
C ILE A 347 -8.01 -9.65 2.54
N LEU A 348 -7.91 -9.73 1.22
CA LEU A 348 -8.73 -10.65 0.42
C LEU A 348 -8.45 -12.11 0.77
N LEU A 349 -7.19 -12.46 1.03
CA LEU A 349 -6.85 -13.82 1.47
C LEU A 349 -7.41 -14.11 2.86
N ASP A 350 -7.27 -13.18 3.80
CA ASP A 350 -7.81 -13.33 5.16
C ASP A 350 -9.33 -13.56 5.13
N HIS A 351 -10.06 -12.73 4.37
CA HIS A 351 -11.50 -12.89 4.18
C HIS A 351 -11.88 -14.17 3.43
N LEU A 352 -11.11 -14.60 2.44
CA LEU A 352 -11.34 -15.87 1.75
C LEU A 352 -11.19 -17.06 2.69
N MET A 353 -10.18 -17.03 3.57
CA MET A 353 -9.96 -18.08 4.55
C MET A 353 -11.08 -18.09 5.61
N MET A 354 -11.51 -16.93 6.10
CA MET A 354 -12.66 -16.82 7.01
C MET A 354 -13.94 -17.33 6.38
N HIS A 355 -14.22 -16.97 5.12
CA HIS A 355 -15.37 -17.45 4.38
C HIS A 355 -15.36 -18.98 4.27
N ARG A 356 -14.25 -19.58 3.88
CA ARG A 356 -14.12 -21.04 3.79
C ARG A 356 -14.27 -21.73 5.14
N ALA A 357 -13.76 -21.15 6.20
CA ALA A 357 -13.91 -21.70 7.55
C ALA A 357 -15.38 -21.69 8.02
N GLN A 358 -16.16 -20.70 7.61
CA GLN A 358 -17.56 -20.54 8.01
C GLN A 358 -18.53 -21.26 7.05
N CYS A 359 -18.31 -21.15 5.74
CA CYS A 359 -19.26 -21.60 4.71
C CYS A 359 -18.84 -22.90 4.01
N GLY A 360 -17.62 -23.38 4.20
CA GLY A 360 -17.14 -24.67 3.70
C GLY A 360 -16.80 -24.73 2.20
N ASN A 361 -16.70 -23.60 1.48
CA ASN A 361 -16.46 -23.53 0.03
C ASN A 361 -15.05 -23.04 -0.31
#